data_94707101ce259bc5e6b2608fe94dc1a0
#
_entry.id   94707101ce259bc5e6b2608fe94dc1a0
#
_cell.length_a   1.000
_cell.length_b   1.000
_cell.length_c   1.000
_cell.angle_alpha   90.00
_cell.angle_beta   90.00
_cell.angle_gamma   90.00
#
_symmetry.space_group_name_H-M   'P 1'
#
loop_
_entity.id
_entity.type
_entity.pdbx_description
1 polymer ?
#
loop_
_entity_poly.entity_id
_entity_poly.type
_entity_poly.pdbx_seq_one_letter_code
_entity_poly.pdbx_strand_id
1 'polypeptide(L)'
;MKPATGTGVRHHDHLRTSCGRDLTIGRLALGDAARPAGRVFIDLGTCRDCDGSAWAGLSPAEARRLAAALLSQAAAAEQDAQDLPGRVTARHVDGDAYAITARGHAMLTDQPAADGGTDAAATPTELLVASLASCVAFYTGRYLVRHGLDRAGLAVTAEFALAAGRPARVGAVRLRITVPGGVPPQRTGALLAVASHCTVHNTLRQQPDVSIELAGAP
;
A
#
# COMPACT_ATOMS: atom_id res chain seq x y z
N MET A 1 2.55 -15.98 -29.61
CA MET A 1 1.26 -16.71 -29.54
C MET A 1 0.31 -15.81 -28.74
N LYS A 2 -0.63 -15.13 -29.40
CA LYS A 2 -1.65 -14.32 -28.70
C LYS A 2 -2.50 -15.25 -27.82
N PRO A 3 -2.79 -14.90 -26.57
CA PRO A 3 -3.71 -15.70 -25.78
C PRO A 3 -5.09 -15.66 -26.41
N ALA A 4 -5.75 -16.81 -26.47
CA ALA A 4 -7.08 -16.98 -27.00
C ALA A 4 -8.06 -16.04 -26.27
N THR A 5 -8.90 -15.38 -27.05
CA THR A 5 -10.02 -14.57 -26.62
C THR A 5 -10.99 -15.40 -25.79
N GLY A 6 -11.04 -15.13 -24.49
CA GLY A 6 -12.07 -15.73 -23.64
C GLY A 6 -11.67 -15.81 -22.18
N THR A 7 -11.68 -14.67 -21.50
CA THR A 7 -12.07 -14.53 -20.08
C THR A 7 -11.79 -13.08 -19.64
N GLY A 8 -12.82 -12.43 -19.13
CA GLY A 8 -12.93 -11.00 -18.95
C GLY A 8 -11.70 -10.28 -18.37
N VAL A 9 -11.10 -9.48 -19.18
CA VAL A 9 -10.18 -8.43 -18.74
C VAL A 9 -11.02 -7.37 -18.03
N ARG A 10 -10.81 -7.20 -16.74
CA ARG A 10 -11.54 -6.21 -15.92
C ARG A 10 -10.55 -5.16 -15.44
N HIS A 11 -10.88 -3.91 -15.67
CA HIS A 11 -10.12 -2.70 -15.37
C HIS A 11 -8.75 -2.63 -16.06
N HIS A 12 -8.59 -1.60 -16.88
CA HIS A 12 -7.34 -1.24 -17.50
C HIS A 12 -6.97 0.16 -17.04
N ASP A 13 -5.76 0.30 -16.54
CA ASP A 13 -5.11 1.58 -16.37
C ASP A 13 -4.27 1.86 -17.61
N HIS A 14 -4.37 3.06 -18.14
CA HIS A 14 -3.62 3.51 -19.31
C HIS A 14 -2.69 4.62 -18.88
N LEU A 15 -1.41 4.47 -19.24
CA LEU A 15 -0.41 5.48 -19.04
C LEU A 15 0.24 5.82 -20.38
N ARG A 16 0.17 7.08 -20.79
CA ARG A 16 0.94 7.56 -21.92
C ARG A 16 2.28 8.10 -21.44
N THR A 17 3.36 7.50 -21.93
CA THR A 17 4.73 7.91 -21.59
C THR A 17 5.13 9.16 -22.37
N SER A 18 6.13 9.88 -21.87
CA SER A 18 6.71 11.06 -22.53
C SER A 18 7.31 10.75 -23.92
N CYS A 19 7.75 9.52 -24.16
CA CYS A 19 8.21 9.06 -25.47
C CYS A 19 7.06 8.64 -26.42
N GLY A 20 5.79 8.83 -26.01
CA GLY A 20 4.61 8.55 -26.83
C GLY A 20 4.16 7.08 -26.86
N ARG A 21 4.66 6.23 -25.95
CA ARG A 21 4.23 4.84 -25.82
C ARG A 21 3.00 4.77 -24.92
N ASP A 22 1.99 4.01 -25.31
CA ASP A 22 0.82 3.74 -24.51
C ASP A 22 1.04 2.42 -23.73
N LEU A 23 1.12 2.52 -22.41
CA LEU A 23 1.18 1.37 -21.51
C LEU A 23 -0.23 1.00 -21.07
N THR A 24 -0.54 -0.28 -21.07
CA THR A 24 -1.79 -0.79 -20.52
C THR A 24 -1.46 -1.75 -19.39
N ILE A 25 -2.01 -1.49 -18.21
CA ILE A 25 -1.88 -2.36 -17.04
C ILE A 25 -3.26 -2.94 -16.77
N GLY A 26 -3.33 -4.25 -16.62
CA GLY A 26 -4.63 -4.87 -16.40
C GLY A 26 -4.53 -6.18 -15.64
N ARG A 27 -5.69 -6.81 -15.43
CA ARG A 27 -5.81 -8.08 -14.72
C ARG A 27 -6.31 -9.17 -15.65
N LEU A 28 -5.67 -10.33 -15.60
CA LEU A 28 -6.09 -11.55 -16.25
C LEU A 28 -6.62 -12.52 -15.19
N ALA A 29 -7.81 -13.04 -15.36
CA ALA A 29 -8.28 -14.18 -14.61
C ALA A 29 -7.82 -15.45 -15.36
N LEU A 30 -6.95 -16.23 -14.72
CA LEU A 30 -6.48 -17.52 -15.18
C LEU A 30 -7.01 -18.60 -14.23
N GLY A 31 -7.25 -19.79 -14.77
CA GLY A 31 -7.76 -20.92 -13.98
C GLY A 31 -9.27 -21.13 -14.14
N ASP A 32 -9.76 -22.19 -13.52
CA ASP A 32 -11.18 -22.52 -13.48
C ASP A 32 -11.89 -21.87 -12.28
N ALA A 33 -13.22 -22.03 -12.20
CA ALA A 33 -14.03 -21.47 -11.13
C ALA A 33 -13.66 -22.00 -9.73
N ALA A 34 -12.99 -23.16 -9.66
CA ALA A 34 -12.58 -23.79 -8.40
C ALA A 34 -11.20 -23.26 -7.89
N ARG A 35 -10.37 -22.78 -8.82
CA ARG A 35 -9.03 -22.19 -8.49
C ARG A 35 -8.76 -20.97 -9.36
N PRO A 36 -9.40 -19.85 -9.10
CA PRO A 36 -9.13 -18.63 -9.85
C PRO A 36 -7.70 -18.14 -9.53
N ALA A 37 -6.86 -18.03 -10.55
CA ALA A 37 -5.52 -17.44 -10.46
C ALA A 37 -5.53 -16.09 -11.15
N GLY A 38 -5.45 -14.99 -10.38
CA GLY A 38 -5.29 -13.64 -10.91
C GLY A 38 -3.85 -13.36 -11.34
N ARG A 39 -3.67 -12.77 -12.52
CA ARG A 39 -2.40 -12.24 -13.00
C ARG A 39 -2.56 -10.76 -13.31
N VAL A 40 -1.52 -9.99 -13.02
CA VAL A 40 -1.37 -8.62 -13.54
C VAL A 40 -0.53 -8.71 -14.80
N PHE A 41 -0.91 -8.01 -15.85
CA PHE A 41 -0.10 -7.88 -17.05
C PHE A 41 0.24 -6.42 -17.31
N ILE A 42 1.36 -6.21 -17.95
CA ILE A 42 1.77 -4.93 -18.51
C ILE A 42 1.94 -5.15 -20.00
N ASP A 43 1.17 -4.43 -20.80
CA ASP A 43 1.35 -4.33 -22.23
C ASP A 43 2.07 -3.01 -22.52
N LEU A 44 3.25 -3.11 -23.08
CA LEU A 44 4.07 -1.95 -23.39
C LEU A 44 3.63 -1.25 -24.70
N GLY A 45 2.56 -1.74 -25.31
CA GLY A 45 2.01 -1.21 -26.55
C GLY A 45 2.99 -1.26 -27.73
N THR A 46 2.56 -0.74 -28.88
CA THR A 46 3.42 -0.55 -30.02
C THR A 46 4.16 0.79 -29.91
N CYS A 47 5.46 0.79 -30.15
CA CYS A 47 6.22 2.00 -30.38
C CYS A 47 6.22 2.32 -31.86
N ARG A 48 6.13 3.61 -32.25
CA ARG A 48 6.23 4.02 -33.67
C ARG A 48 7.58 3.69 -34.27
N ASP A 49 8.62 3.59 -33.41
CA ASP A 49 10.00 3.40 -33.79
C ASP A 49 10.54 1.99 -33.52
N CYS A 50 9.68 1.05 -33.04
CA CYS A 50 10.08 -0.33 -32.77
C CYS A 50 9.02 -1.32 -33.24
N ASP A 51 9.46 -2.30 -34.00
CA ASP A 51 8.61 -3.42 -34.43
C ASP A 51 8.37 -4.38 -33.26
N GLY A 52 7.16 -4.38 -32.75
CA GLY A 52 6.67 -5.41 -31.82
C GLY A 52 5.98 -4.88 -30.56
N SER A 53 4.95 -5.58 -30.13
CA SER A 53 4.33 -5.44 -28.83
C SER A 53 5.04 -6.37 -27.83
N ALA A 54 5.40 -5.85 -26.64
CA ALA A 54 5.91 -6.66 -25.56
C ALA A 54 4.90 -6.66 -24.40
N TRP A 55 4.65 -7.81 -23.79
CA TRP A 55 3.82 -7.93 -22.61
C TRP A 55 4.45 -8.92 -21.62
N ALA A 56 4.13 -8.76 -20.35
CA ALA A 56 4.53 -9.68 -19.30
C ALA A 56 3.34 -9.97 -18.37
N GLY A 57 3.14 -11.24 -18.03
CA GLY A 57 2.17 -11.64 -17.02
C GLY A 57 2.84 -11.76 -15.66
N LEU A 58 2.30 -11.06 -14.65
CA LEU A 58 2.84 -11.04 -13.29
C LEU A 58 1.83 -11.65 -12.32
N SER A 59 2.31 -12.40 -11.34
CA SER A 59 1.51 -12.74 -10.16
C SER A 59 1.24 -11.47 -9.33
N PRO A 60 0.20 -11.45 -8.48
CA PRO A 60 -0.05 -10.32 -7.62
C PRO A 60 1.14 -9.92 -6.72
N ALA A 61 1.92 -10.89 -6.26
CA ALA A 61 3.13 -10.63 -5.47
C ALA A 61 4.26 -9.99 -6.30
N GLU A 62 4.44 -10.44 -7.55
CA GLU A 62 5.41 -9.84 -8.48
C GLU A 62 5.00 -8.43 -8.89
N ALA A 63 3.71 -8.20 -9.15
CA ALA A 63 3.18 -6.88 -9.47
C ALA A 63 3.41 -5.88 -8.32
N ARG A 64 3.17 -6.27 -7.06
CA ARG A 64 3.46 -5.42 -5.89
C ARG A 64 4.95 -5.10 -5.77
N ARG A 65 5.84 -6.08 -6.02
CA ARG A 65 7.30 -5.85 -6.00
C ARG A 65 7.74 -4.92 -7.12
N LEU A 66 7.19 -5.09 -8.32
CA LEU A 66 7.48 -4.20 -9.45
C LEU A 66 7.00 -2.77 -9.17
N ALA A 67 5.78 -2.60 -8.66
CA ALA A 67 5.25 -1.29 -8.28
C ALA A 67 6.14 -0.61 -7.23
N ALA A 68 6.55 -1.32 -6.18
CA ALA A 68 7.47 -0.80 -5.18
C ALA A 68 8.83 -0.42 -5.77
N ALA A 69 9.37 -1.23 -6.69
CA ALA A 69 10.62 -0.94 -7.37
C ALA A 69 10.51 0.29 -8.27
N LEU A 70 9.43 0.44 -9.03
CA LEU A 70 9.18 1.61 -9.88
C LEU A 70 9.07 2.89 -9.05
N LEU A 71 8.32 2.88 -7.96
CA LEU A 71 8.21 4.01 -7.04
C LEU A 71 9.56 4.38 -6.41
N SER A 72 10.35 3.38 -6.01
CA SER A 72 11.70 3.60 -5.46
C SER A 72 12.64 4.23 -6.49
N GLN A 73 12.61 3.77 -7.76
CA GLN A 73 13.43 4.34 -8.82
C GLN A 73 12.98 5.75 -9.19
N ALA A 74 11.68 6.03 -9.17
CA ALA A 74 11.16 7.38 -9.38
C ALA A 74 11.69 8.35 -8.31
N ALA A 75 11.58 7.98 -7.03
CA ALA A 75 12.10 8.78 -5.93
C ALA A 75 13.62 9.02 -6.03
N ALA A 76 14.39 8.00 -6.44
CA ALA A 76 15.82 8.13 -6.66
C ALA A 76 16.17 9.07 -7.84
N ALA A 77 15.37 9.02 -8.90
CA ALA A 77 15.56 9.88 -10.08
C ALA A 77 15.24 11.36 -9.78
N GLU A 78 14.35 11.62 -8.85
CA GLU A 78 14.01 12.98 -8.39
C GLU A 78 15.08 13.62 -7.49
N GLN A 79 16.18 12.91 -7.23
CA GLN A 79 17.32 13.34 -6.39
C GLN A 79 16.93 13.76 -4.96
N ASP A 80 15.84 13.24 -4.43
CA ASP A 80 15.31 13.56 -3.12
C ASP A 80 16.02 12.85 -1.97
N ALA A 81 17.27 12.53 -2.15
CA ALA A 81 18.02 11.72 -1.23
C ALA A 81 18.73 12.56 -0.14
N GLN A 82 17.98 13.20 0.75
CA GLN A 82 18.44 13.29 2.12
C GLN A 82 17.64 12.28 2.95
N ASP A 83 18.08 11.04 2.89
CA ASP A 83 17.58 9.90 3.67
C ASP A 83 17.90 10.07 5.18
N LEU A 84 17.41 11.14 5.76
CA LEU A 84 17.59 11.39 7.18
C LEU A 84 16.58 10.53 7.96
N PRO A 85 17.03 9.78 8.97
CA PRO A 85 16.12 9.09 9.88
C PRO A 85 15.11 10.05 10.48
N GLY A 86 13.83 9.67 10.48
CA GLY A 86 12.75 10.51 11.02
C GLY A 86 12.19 11.55 10.03
N ARG A 87 12.71 11.63 8.81
CA ARG A 87 12.16 12.52 7.78
C ARG A 87 11.20 11.73 6.88
N VAL A 88 10.03 12.33 6.64
CA VAL A 88 9.07 11.89 5.64
C VAL A 88 8.73 13.08 4.77
N THR A 89 8.74 12.91 3.47
CA THR A 89 8.39 13.97 2.51
C THR A 89 7.18 13.54 1.71
N ALA A 90 6.19 14.43 1.56
CA ALA A 90 5.06 14.25 0.65
C ALA A 90 5.17 15.30 -0.46
N ARG A 91 5.15 14.86 -1.73
CA ARG A 91 5.22 15.74 -2.91
C ARG A 91 4.00 15.52 -3.79
N HIS A 92 3.47 16.61 -4.31
CA HIS A 92 2.41 16.57 -5.30
C HIS A 92 2.88 15.86 -6.58
N VAL A 93 2.03 15.00 -7.12
CA VAL A 93 2.29 14.26 -8.38
C VAL A 93 1.33 14.75 -9.46
N ASP A 94 0.04 14.56 -9.26
CA ASP A 94 -1.02 14.96 -10.19
C ASP A 94 -2.35 14.99 -9.45
N GLY A 95 -3.28 15.90 -9.80
CA GLY A 95 -4.58 16.01 -9.13
C GLY A 95 -4.46 16.06 -7.61
N ASP A 96 -5.05 15.10 -6.91
CA ASP A 96 -4.97 14.93 -5.45
C ASP A 96 -3.98 13.84 -5.02
N ALA A 97 -3.15 13.36 -5.96
CA ALA A 97 -2.15 12.33 -5.68
C ALA A 97 -0.83 12.92 -5.17
N TYR A 98 -0.26 12.29 -4.14
CA TYR A 98 1.01 12.66 -3.53
C TYR A 98 1.93 11.45 -3.40
N ALA A 99 3.18 11.61 -3.84
CA ALA A 99 4.24 10.64 -3.56
C ALA A 99 4.82 10.90 -2.17
N ILE A 100 4.89 9.85 -1.36
CA ILE A 100 5.46 9.91 -0.01
C ILE A 100 6.76 9.13 -0.02
N THR A 101 7.82 9.74 0.46
CA THR A 101 9.14 9.11 0.59
C THR A 101 9.60 9.09 2.04
N ALA A 102 10.17 7.97 2.45
CA ALA A 102 10.80 7.78 3.76
C ALA A 102 11.96 6.81 3.62
N ARG A 103 13.20 7.24 3.89
CA ARG A 103 14.41 6.41 3.83
C ARG A 103 14.53 5.60 2.52
N GLY A 104 14.33 6.24 1.35
CA GLY A 104 14.39 5.58 0.04
C GLY A 104 13.21 4.65 -0.29
N HIS A 105 12.21 4.54 0.60
CA HIS A 105 10.95 3.86 0.31
C HIS A 105 9.91 4.86 -0.16
N ALA A 106 9.21 4.52 -1.23
CA ALA A 106 8.15 5.37 -1.76
C ALA A 106 6.79 4.67 -1.68
N MET A 107 5.75 5.47 -1.48
CA MET A 107 4.35 5.08 -1.55
C MET A 107 3.54 6.22 -2.13
N LEU A 108 2.34 5.94 -2.62
CA LEU A 108 1.42 6.93 -3.17
C LEU A 108 0.22 7.09 -2.24
N THR A 109 -0.33 8.30 -2.17
CA THR A 109 -1.67 8.57 -1.66
C THR A 109 -2.50 9.26 -2.71
N ASP A 110 -3.80 9.04 -2.68
CA ASP A 110 -4.78 9.73 -3.52
C ASP A 110 -6.11 9.83 -2.77
N GLN A 111 -7.09 10.52 -3.36
CA GLN A 111 -8.46 10.55 -2.87
C GLN A 111 -9.36 9.66 -3.75
N PRO A 112 -10.48 9.15 -3.20
CA PRO A 112 -11.50 8.50 -4.01
C PRO A 112 -12.06 9.44 -5.08
N ALA A 113 -12.54 8.88 -6.19
CA ALA A 113 -13.12 9.67 -7.27
C ALA A 113 -14.31 10.55 -6.81
N ALA A 114 -15.05 10.11 -5.80
CA ALA A 114 -16.15 10.89 -5.20
C ALA A 114 -15.66 12.15 -4.46
N ASP A 115 -14.40 12.17 -4.04
CA ASP A 115 -13.77 13.27 -3.30
C ASP A 115 -12.78 14.07 -4.18
N GLY A 116 -12.78 13.84 -5.50
CA GLY A 116 -12.01 14.61 -6.47
C GLY A 116 -10.71 13.95 -6.94
N GLY A 117 -10.33 12.81 -6.38
CA GLY A 117 -9.15 12.05 -6.80
C GLY A 117 -9.42 11.07 -7.95
N THR A 118 -8.47 10.19 -8.19
CA THR A 118 -8.55 9.13 -9.20
C THR A 118 -8.63 7.72 -8.59
N ASP A 119 -8.62 7.60 -7.26
CA ASP A 119 -8.58 6.33 -6.52
C ASP A 119 -7.35 5.46 -6.89
N ALA A 120 -6.23 6.12 -7.20
CA ALA A 120 -5.00 5.45 -7.60
C ALA A 120 -4.26 4.82 -6.41
N ALA A 121 -4.54 5.28 -5.18
CA ALA A 121 -3.87 4.81 -3.96
C ALA A 121 -4.75 5.01 -2.72
N ALA A 122 -4.31 4.43 -1.60
CA ALA A 122 -4.96 4.64 -0.31
C ALA A 122 -4.92 6.11 0.12
N THR A 123 -5.97 6.57 0.78
CA THR A 123 -6.04 7.92 1.34
C THR A 123 -5.05 8.09 2.52
N PRO A 124 -4.65 9.33 2.85
CA PRO A 124 -3.84 9.58 4.06
C PRO A 124 -4.47 9.04 5.35
N THR A 125 -5.81 9.08 5.46
CA THR A 125 -6.54 8.52 6.61
C THR A 125 -6.40 6.99 6.67
N GLU A 126 -6.50 6.32 5.53
CA GLU A 126 -6.29 4.87 5.45
C GLU A 126 -4.85 4.50 5.74
N LEU A 127 -3.86 5.30 5.32
CA LEU A 127 -2.45 5.09 5.70
C LEU A 127 -2.21 5.23 7.20
N LEU A 128 -2.89 6.14 7.89
CA LEU A 128 -2.85 6.23 9.35
C LEU A 128 -3.33 4.92 9.98
N VAL A 129 -4.47 4.39 9.52
CA VAL A 129 -5.02 3.12 10.01
C VAL A 129 -4.14 1.94 9.63
N ALA A 130 -3.60 1.93 8.41
CA ALA A 130 -2.65 0.92 7.94
C ALA A 130 -1.35 0.92 8.75
N SER A 131 -0.84 2.08 9.15
CA SER A 131 0.33 2.19 10.02
C SER A 131 0.09 1.55 11.39
N LEU A 132 -1.10 1.73 11.97
CA LEU A 132 -1.49 1.07 13.20
C LEU A 132 -1.61 -0.44 13.02
N ALA A 133 -2.29 -0.90 11.97
CA ALA A 133 -2.44 -2.33 11.67
C ALA A 133 -1.10 -3.04 11.46
N SER A 134 -0.19 -2.43 10.68
CA SER A 134 1.14 -2.98 10.42
C SER A 134 2.01 -3.00 11.68
N CYS A 135 1.91 -1.97 12.53
CA CYS A 135 2.61 -1.92 13.81
C CYS A 135 2.15 -3.04 14.75
N VAL A 136 0.84 -3.25 14.87
CA VAL A 136 0.25 -4.37 15.63
C VAL A 136 0.69 -5.71 15.07
N ALA A 137 0.67 -5.88 13.74
CA ALA A 137 1.14 -7.12 13.09
C ALA A 137 2.62 -7.40 13.39
N PHE A 138 3.47 -6.38 13.35
CA PHE A 138 4.89 -6.49 13.65
C PHE A 138 5.13 -6.98 15.10
N TYR A 139 4.50 -6.35 16.09
CA TYR A 139 4.66 -6.74 17.49
C TYR A 139 4.07 -8.13 17.77
N THR A 140 2.91 -8.44 17.18
CA THR A 140 2.31 -9.78 17.24
C THR A 140 3.25 -10.83 16.65
N GLY A 141 3.78 -10.58 15.45
CA GLY A 141 4.71 -11.51 14.79
C GLY A 141 5.98 -11.75 15.60
N ARG A 142 6.53 -10.72 16.23
CA ARG A 142 7.68 -10.86 17.14
C ARG A 142 7.35 -11.68 18.40
N TYR A 143 6.16 -11.46 18.96
CA TYR A 143 5.71 -12.26 20.11
C TYR A 143 5.60 -13.75 19.74
N LEU A 144 4.95 -14.07 18.61
CA LEU A 144 4.81 -15.44 18.14
C LEU A 144 6.18 -16.13 17.99
N VAL A 145 7.11 -15.51 17.26
CA VAL A 145 8.46 -16.07 17.07
C VAL A 145 9.20 -16.28 18.39
N ARG A 146 9.15 -15.30 19.30
CA ARG A 146 9.81 -15.43 20.63
C ARG A 146 9.28 -16.60 21.44
N HIS A 147 8.04 -17.00 21.21
CA HIS A 147 7.38 -18.09 21.95
C HIS A 147 7.29 -19.40 21.16
N GLY A 148 8.04 -19.53 20.06
CA GLY A 148 8.07 -20.74 19.23
C GLY A 148 6.74 -21.02 18.52
N LEU A 149 5.90 -19.99 18.31
CA LEU A 149 4.64 -20.09 17.57
C LEU A 149 4.85 -19.65 16.12
N ASP A 150 4.14 -20.31 15.20
CA ASP A 150 4.21 -19.98 13.79
C ASP A 150 3.50 -18.65 13.49
N ARG A 151 4.15 -17.79 12.72
CA ARG A 151 3.61 -16.53 12.22
C ARG A 151 3.14 -16.60 10.77
N ALA A 152 3.24 -17.75 10.11
CA ALA A 152 2.81 -17.90 8.73
C ALA A 152 1.30 -17.58 8.61
N GLY A 153 0.95 -16.73 7.66
CA GLY A 153 -0.43 -16.28 7.47
C GLY A 153 -0.96 -15.33 8.55
N LEU A 154 -0.13 -14.83 9.48
CA LEU A 154 -0.52 -13.76 10.40
C LEU A 154 -1.10 -12.59 9.60
N ALA A 155 -2.30 -12.18 9.96
CA ALA A 155 -2.96 -11.01 9.38
C ALA A 155 -3.55 -10.12 10.48
N VAL A 156 -3.56 -8.82 10.25
CA VAL A 156 -4.28 -7.85 11.07
C VAL A 156 -5.19 -7.05 10.15
N THR A 157 -6.49 -7.16 10.39
CA THR A 157 -7.50 -6.36 9.69
C THR A 157 -7.91 -5.21 10.59
N ALA A 158 -7.96 -4.01 10.01
CA ALA A 158 -8.43 -2.81 10.68
C ALA A 158 -9.70 -2.29 10.02
N GLU A 159 -10.71 -2.01 10.82
CA GLU A 159 -11.93 -1.31 10.44
C GLU A 159 -11.94 0.02 11.17
N PHE A 160 -12.33 1.10 10.50
CA PHE A 160 -12.41 2.41 11.14
C PHE A 160 -13.69 3.15 10.78
N ALA A 161 -14.07 4.08 11.63
CA ALA A 161 -15.16 5.00 11.39
C ALA A 161 -14.73 6.43 11.71
N LEU A 162 -15.20 7.38 10.91
CA LEU A 162 -15.03 8.79 11.21
C LEU A 162 -15.93 9.20 12.38
N ALA A 163 -15.45 10.12 13.20
CA ALA A 163 -16.28 10.70 14.26
C ALA A 163 -17.38 11.56 13.67
N ALA A 164 -18.54 11.56 14.31
CA ALA A 164 -19.59 12.51 13.99
C ALA A 164 -19.15 13.94 14.36
N GLY A 165 -19.39 14.89 13.47
CA GLY A 165 -19.10 16.29 13.70
C GLY A 165 -17.71 16.77 13.26
N ARG A 166 -17.44 18.03 13.50
CA ARG A 166 -16.20 18.72 13.10
C ARG A 166 -15.31 18.99 14.31
N PRO A 167 -13.99 19.04 14.14
CA PRO A 167 -13.23 18.74 12.91
C PRO A 167 -13.31 17.26 12.54
N ALA A 168 -13.20 16.96 11.23
CA ALA A 168 -13.18 15.59 10.72
C ALA A 168 -11.98 14.83 11.31
N ARG A 169 -12.23 13.64 11.84
CA ARG A 169 -11.20 12.77 12.44
C ARG A 169 -11.64 11.33 12.47
N VAL A 170 -10.69 10.41 12.56
CA VAL A 170 -10.99 9.01 12.88
C VAL A 170 -11.54 8.95 14.31
N GLY A 171 -12.74 8.43 14.47
CA GLY A 171 -13.43 8.33 15.77
C GLY A 171 -13.24 6.98 16.45
N ALA A 172 -13.10 5.92 15.65
CA ALA A 172 -12.89 4.56 16.17
C ALA A 172 -12.07 3.73 15.18
N VAL A 173 -11.22 2.85 15.71
CA VAL A 173 -10.52 1.82 14.96
C VAL A 173 -10.68 0.49 15.69
N ARG A 174 -11.09 -0.53 14.97
CA ARG A 174 -11.17 -1.90 15.47
C ARG A 174 -10.16 -2.76 14.74
N LEU A 175 -9.30 -3.44 15.51
CA LEU A 175 -8.27 -4.33 14.97
C LEU A 175 -8.63 -5.79 15.28
N ARG A 176 -8.50 -6.64 14.28
CA ARG A 176 -8.66 -8.10 14.42
C ARG A 176 -7.38 -8.78 14.00
N ILE A 177 -6.79 -9.54 14.91
CA ILE A 177 -5.59 -10.33 14.68
C ILE A 177 -6.02 -11.75 14.32
N THR A 178 -5.52 -12.27 13.21
CA THR A 178 -5.74 -13.65 12.77
C THR A 178 -4.39 -14.38 12.75
N VAL A 179 -4.29 -15.47 13.52
CA VAL A 179 -3.13 -16.35 13.56
C VAL A 179 -3.60 -17.74 13.14
N PRO A 180 -3.37 -18.20 11.90
CA PRO A 180 -3.90 -19.48 11.41
C PRO A 180 -3.46 -20.70 12.22
N GLY A 181 -2.22 -20.70 12.71
CA GLY A 181 -1.70 -21.74 13.59
C GLY A 181 -2.25 -21.72 15.03
N GLY A 182 -3.11 -20.73 15.34
CA GLY A 182 -3.69 -20.55 16.67
C GLY A 182 -2.71 -19.96 17.68
N VAL A 183 -3.28 -19.54 18.81
CA VAL A 183 -2.53 -19.08 20.00
C VAL A 183 -3.06 -19.84 21.19
N PRO A 184 -2.21 -20.48 22.01
CA PRO A 184 -2.67 -21.15 23.21
C PRO A 184 -3.46 -20.19 24.12
N PRO A 185 -4.59 -20.62 24.71
CA PRO A 185 -5.47 -19.74 25.50
C PRO A 185 -4.74 -18.97 26.60
N GLN A 186 -3.78 -19.61 27.27
CA GLN A 186 -2.99 -19.02 28.36
C GLN A 186 -2.02 -17.93 27.88
N ARG A 187 -1.76 -17.82 26.57
CA ARG A 187 -0.88 -16.80 25.94
C ARG A 187 -1.64 -15.65 25.29
N THR A 188 -2.95 -15.81 25.09
CA THR A 188 -3.77 -14.81 24.39
C THR A 188 -3.73 -13.45 25.06
N GLY A 189 -3.87 -13.40 26.39
CA GLY A 189 -3.81 -12.13 27.14
C GLY A 189 -2.47 -11.41 27.00
N ALA A 190 -1.36 -12.16 27.10
CA ALA A 190 -0.02 -11.59 26.94
C ALA A 190 0.24 -11.12 25.51
N LEU A 191 -0.23 -11.85 24.48
CA LEU A 191 -0.13 -11.42 23.08
C LEU A 191 -0.90 -10.12 22.87
N LEU A 192 -2.15 -10.02 23.33
CA LEU A 192 -2.96 -8.80 23.20
C LEU A 192 -2.33 -7.62 23.94
N ALA A 193 -1.75 -7.84 25.12
CA ALA A 193 -1.02 -6.81 25.83
C ALA A 193 0.17 -6.29 25.04
N VAL A 194 0.98 -7.17 24.43
CA VAL A 194 2.10 -6.76 23.56
C VAL A 194 1.60 -6.03 22.30
N ALA A 195 0.57 -6.53 21.65
CA ALA A 195 -0.02 -5.91 20.47
C ALA A 195 -0.55 -4.49 20.75
N SER A 196 -1.14 -4.26 21.91
CA SER A 196 -1.70 -2.97 22.34
C SER A 196 -0.64 -1.96 22.82
N HIS A 197 0.62 -2.35 22.96
CA HIS A 197 1.72 -1.47 23.34
C HIS A 197 2.65 -1.14 22.17
N CYS A 198 2.16 -1.26 20.92
CA CYS A 198 2.94 -0.88 19.76
C CYS A 198 3.13 0.65 19.68
N THR A 199 4.23 1.08 19.06
CA THR A 199 4.61 2.50 19.00
C THR A 199 3.51 3.39 18.45
N VAL A 200 2.86 2.99 17.33
CA VAL A 200 1.77 3.78 16.73
C VAL A 200 0.56 3.87 17.68
N HIS A 201 0.20 2.77 18.35
CA HIS A 201 -0.89 2.79 19.33
C HIS A 201 -0.58 3.73 20.51
N ASN A 202 0.65 3.69 21.04
CA ASN A 202 1.07 4.60 22.11
C ASN A 202 0.99 6.05 21.65
N THR A 203 1.42 6.36 20.42
CA THR A 203 1.33 7.70 19.82
C THR A 203 -0.12 8.18 19.71
N LEU A 204 -1.06 7.29 19.37
CA LEU A 204 -2.48 7.66 19.33
C LEU A 204 -3.08 7.91 20.73
N ARG A 205 -2.54 7.29 21.77
CA ARG A 205 -2.96 7.52 23.15
C ARG A 205 -2.35 8.73 23.80
N GLN A 206 -1.11 9.05 23.42
CA GLN A 206 -0.37 10.21 23.87
C GLN A 206 0.00 11.02 22.64
N GLN A 207 -0.78 12.05 22.38
CA GLN A 207 -0.63 12.86 21.17
C GLN A 207 0.74 13.55 21.17
N PRO A 208 1.50 13.47 20.08
CA PRO A 208 2.74 14.23 19.92
C PRO A 208 2.42 15.70 19.72
N ASP A 209 3.37 16.55 20.06
CA ASP A 209 3.33 17.96 19.65
C ASP A 209 3.48 18.05 18.13
N VAL A 210 2.57 18.78 17.49
CA VAL A 210 2.57 18.99 16.03
C VAL A 210 2.62 20.49 15.76
N SER A 211 3.67 20.94 15.07
CA SER A 211 3.78 22.28 14.51
C SER A 211 3.71 22.25 12.99
N ILE A 212 3.09 23.25 12.40
CA ILE A 212 3.00 23.40 10.93
C ILE A 212 3.53 24.80 10.60
N GLU A 213 4.55 24.83 9.74
CA GLU A 213 5.21 26.06 9.34
C GLU A 213 5.20 26.17 7.82
N LEU A 214 5.02 27.38 7.30
CA LEU A 214 5.20 27.68 5.89
C LEU A 214 6.66 28.08 5.67
N ALA A 215 7.41 27.23 4.97
CA ALA A 215 8.76 27.63 4.54
C ALA A 215 8.64 28.75 3.50
N GLY A 216 9.36 29.86 3.73
CA GLY A 216 9.43 30.96 2.75
C GLY A 216 9.96 30.45 1.41
N ALA A 217 9.48 31.03 0.32
CA ALA A 217 10.14 30.83 -0.98
C ALA A 217 11.58 31.34 -0.88
N PRO A 218 12.55 30.64 -1.52
CA PRO A 218 13.95 31.10 -1.53
C PRO A 218 14.12 32.41 -2.26
#